data_23bc047edc2b1988f5159fbbc78540e8
#
_entry.id   23bc047edc2b1988f5159fbbc78540e8
#
_cell.length_a   1.000
_cell.length_b   1.000
_cell.length_c   1.000
_cell.angle_alpha   90.00
_cell.angle_beta   90.00
_cell.angle_gamma   90.00
#
_symmetry.space_group_name_H-M   'P 1'
#
loop_
_entity.id
_entity.type
_entity.pdbx_description
1 polymer ?
#
loop_
_entity_poly.entity_id
_entity_poly.type
_entity_poly.pdbx_seq_one_letter_code
_entity_poly.pdbx_strand_id
1 'polypeptide(L)'
;MIELALSAAVMVACLSGTVQFGYTFYIYNQLVTAVGNGGRYAAMRTYRAAAPRDIEQGKAAIRNMVVYGDARPGVGTGPQVANLKPEQVQVDWAMDESGKPSAVNVTIVGYTVDAAFGMIRFSGKPAVEYPFVGRYAPAETEQ
;
A
#
# COMPACT_ATOMS: atom_id res chain seq x y z
N MET A 1 45.44 -12.29 -18.96
CA MET A 1 45.23 -11.60 -17.67
C MET A 1 44.21 -10.45 -17.78
N ILE A 2 44.34 -9.56 -18.77
CA ILE A 2 43.43 -8.41 -18.97
C ILE A 2 42.02 -8.84 -19.37
N GLU A 3 41.89 -9.90 -20.17
CA GLU A 3 40.59 -10.49 -20.58
C GLU A 3 39.80 -11.07 -19.40
N LEU A 4 40.50 -11.71 -18.45
CA LEU A 4 39.86 -12.24 -17.25
C LEU A 4 39.30 -11.09 -16.37
N ALA A 5 40.09 -10.01 -16.23
CA ALA A 5 39.64 -8.84 -15.45
C ALA A 5 38.42 -8.17 -16.09
N LEU A 6 38.40 -8.04 -17.41
CA LEU A 6 37.26 -7.47 -18.15
C LEU A 6 36.01 -8.35 -18.02
N SER A 7 36.18 -9.66 -18.21
CA SER A 7 35.08 -10.63 -18.09
C SER A 7 34.51 -10.66 -16.68
N ALA A 8 35.36 -10.60 -15.65
CA ALA A 8 34.93 -10.56 -14.26
C ALA A 8 34.13 -9.30 -13.94
N ALA A 9 34.54 -8.13 -14.45
CA ALA A 9 33.80 -6.88 -14.24
C ALA A 9 32.39 -6.94 -14.86
N VAL A 10 32.26 -7.48 -16.07
CA VAL A 10 30.96 -7.67 -16.73
C VAL A 10 30.08 -8.64 -15.95
N MET A 11 30.64 -9.78 -15.50
CA MET A 11 29.90 -10.75 -14.69
C MET A 11 29.41 -10.16 -13.39
N VAL A 12 30.22 -9.40 -12.67
CA VAL A 12 29.81 -8.74 -11.42
C VAL A 12 28.69 -7.74 -11.67
N ALA A 13 28.77 -6.94 -12.74
CA ALA A 13 27.73 -6.01 -13.12
C ALA A 13 26.39 -6.71 -13.43
N CYS A 14 26.42 -7.79 -14.21
CA CYS A 14 25.24 -8.59 -14.53
C CYS A 14 24.61 -9.23 -13.27
N LEU A 15 25.45 -9.84 -12.41
CA LEU A 15 24.99 -10.43 -11.15
C LEU A 15 24.36 -9.40 -10.23
N SER A 16 24.99 -8.26 -10.05
CA SER A 16 24.50 -7.19 -9.22
C SER A 16 23.15 -6.66 -9.74
N GLY A 17 23.02 -6.48 -11.07
CA GLY A 17 21.76 -6.08 -11.69
C GLY A 17 20.64 -7.10 -11.45
N THR A 18 20.93 -8.38 -11.58
CA THR A 18 19.96 -9.47 -11.35
C THR A 18 19.48 -9.49 -9.89
N VAL A 19 20.38 -9.43 -8.93
CA VAL A 19 20.06 -9.42 -7.50
C VAL A 19 19.20 -8.20 -7.15
N GLN A 20 19.56 -7.03 -7.67
CA GLN A 20 18.84 -5.81 -7.43
C GLN A 20 17.43 -5.83 -8.00
N PHE A 21 17.27 -6.29 -9.23
CA PHE A 21 15.96 -6.45 -9.87
C PHE A 21 15.09 -7.43 -9.07
N GLY A 22 15.65 -8.58 -8.66
CA GLY A 22 14.98 -9.56 -7.83
C GLY A 22 14.51 -8.99 -6.49
N TYR A 23 15.36 -8.20 -5.81
CA TYR A 23 15.01 -7.54 -4.56
C TYR A 23 13.88 -6.52 -4.74
N THR A 24 13.96 -5.69 -5.78
CA THR A 24 12.91 -4.70 -6.09
C THR A 24 11.57 -5.39 -6.36
N PHE A 25 11.60 -6.47 -7.12
CA PHE A 25 10.40 -7.27 -7.43
C PHE A 25 9.82 -7.94 -6.18
N TYR A 26 10.67 -8.44 -5.29
CA TYR A 26 10.26 -8.98 -3.99
C TYR A 26 9.54 -7.93 -3.14
N ILE A 27 10.11 -6.74 -3.00
CA ILE A 27 9.46 -5.62 -2.27
C ILE A 27 8.14 -5.23 -2.93
N TYR A 28 8.09 -5.14 -4.26
CA TYR A 28 6.85 -4.84 -4.98
C TYR A 28 5.74 -5.86 -4.68
N ASN A 29 6.05 -7.15 -4.66
CA ASN A 29 5.09 -8.19 -4.31
C ASN A 29 4.60 -8.10 -2.86
N GLN A 30 5.47 -7.74 -1.92
CA GLN A 30 5.05 -7.44 -0.55
C GLN A 30 4.09 -6.25 -0.48
N LEU A 31 4.37 -5.17 -1.22
CA LEU A 31 3.48 -4.03 -1.31
C LEU A 31 2.11 -4.39 -1.90
N VAL A 32 2.09 -5.20 -2.98
CA VAL A 32 0.84 -5.71 -3.58
C VAL A 32 0.01 -6.49 -2.56
N THR A 33 0.65 -7.37 -1.81
CA THR A 33 -0.02 -8.17 -0.76
C THR A 33 -0.56 -7.28 0.36
N ALA A 34 0.22 -6.32 0.82
CA ALA A 34 -0.17 -5.39 1.88
C ALA A 34 -1.37 -4.52 1.47
N VAL A 35 -1.32 -3.95 0.26
CA VAL A 35 -2.43 -3.15 -0.30
C VAL A 35 -3.67 -4.02 -0.52
N GLY A 36 -3.50 -5.26 -0.99
CA GLY A 36 -4.59 -6.23 -1.16
C GLY A 36 -5.31 -6.55 0.16
N ASN A 37 -4.55 -6.76 1.24
CA ASN A 37 -5.10 -7.01 2.58
C ASN A 37 -5.86 -5.77 3.11
N GLY A 38 -5.28 -4.58 2.95
CA GLY A 38 -5.92 -3.33 3.33
C GLY A 38 -7.20 -3.05 2.54
N GLY A 39 -7.18 -3.32 1.23
CA GLY A 39 -8.35 -3.15 0.35
C GLY A 39 -9.50 -4.09 0.71
N ARG A 40 -9.21 -5.37 0.99
CA ARG A 40 -10.22 -6.33 1.48
C ARG A 40 -10.81 -5.91 2.82
N TYR A 41 -9.95 -5.49 3.75
CA TYR A 41 -10.41 -4.98 5.05
C TYR A 41 -11.32 -3.77 4.89
N ALA A 42 -10.95 -2.83 4.01
CA ALA A 42 -11.74 -1.64 3.72
C ALA A 42 -13.10 -1.98 3.09
N ALA A 43 -13.13 -2.90 2.12
CA ALA A 43 -14.34 -3.31 1.41
C ALA A 43 -15.40 -3.96 2.32
N MET A 44 -14.99 -4.65 3.38
CA MET A 44 -15.88 -5.33 4.32
C MET A 44 -16.26 -4.47 5.54
N ARG A 45 -15.63 -3.32 5.70
CA ARG A 45 -15.85 -2.46 6.87
C ARG A 45 -17.14 -1.66 6.74
N THR A 46 -17.77 -1.33 7.89
CA THR A 46 -18.87 -0.38 7.92
C THR A 46 -18.36 1.02 7.54
N TYR A 47 -18.94 1.61 6.49
CA TYR A 47 -18.71 3.01 6.13
C TYR A 47 -19.72 3.88 6.88
N ARG A 48 -19.23 4.81 7.69
CA ARG A 48 -20.04 5.78 8.43
C ARG A 48 -19.88 7.15 7.81
N ALA A 49 -20.96 7.65 7.22
CA ALA A 49 -20.99 8.99 6.63
C ALA A 49 -21.26 10.09 7.67
N ALA A 50 -21.58 9.71 8.90
CA ALA A 50 -22.12 10.62 9.94
C ALA A 50 -21.19 11.76 10.34
N ALA A 51 -19.86 11.54 10.36
CA ALA A 51 -18.94 12.61 10.69
C ALA A 51 -17.61 12.49 9.92
N PRO A 52 -16.99 13.61 9.53
CA PRO A 52 -15.66 13.62 8.94
C PRO A 52 -14.62 12.88 9.78
N ARG A 53 -14.76 12.94 11.12
CA ARG A 53 -13.90 12.26 12.08
C ARG A 53 -13.99 10.73 11.95
N ASP A 54 -15.16 10.16 11.69
CA ASP A 54 -15.35 8.72 11.55
C ASP A 54 -14.75 8.22 10.24
N ILE A 55 -14.82 9.02 9.18
CA ILE A 55 -14.19 8.74 7.88
C ILE A 55 -12.67 8.68 8.04
N GLU A 56 -12.08 9.68 8.69
CA GLU A 56 -10.63 9.71 8.90
C GLU A 56 -10.14 8.60 9.83
N GLN A 57 -10.86 8.27 10.88
CA GLN A 57 -10.56 7.09 11.70
C GLN A 57 -10.66 5.79 10.89
N GLY A 58 -11.63 5.72 9.99
CA GLY A 58 -11.77 4.61 9.04
C GLY A 58 -10.54 4.47 8.13
N LYS A 59 -10.12 5.57 7.52
CA LYS A 59 -8.93 5.61 6.67
C LYS A 59 -7.66 5.28 7.45
N ALA A 60 -7.52 5.79 8.68
CA ALA A 60 -6.38 5.47 9.54
C ALA A 60 -6.29 3.98 9.84
N ALA A 61 -7.41 3.31 10.15
CA ALA A 61 -7.41 1.87 10.39
C ALA A 61 -7.06 1.05 9.14
N ILE A 62 -7.47 1.51 7.94
CA ILE A 62 -7.11 0.87 6.67
C ILE A 62 -5.60 1.08 6.39
N ARG A 63 -5.07 2.28 6.60
CA ARG A 63 -3.64 2.58 6.48
C ARG A 63 -2.82 1.69 7.41
N ASN A 64 -3.25 1.55 8.66
CA ASN A 64 -2.60 0.67 9.63
C ASN A 64 -2.63 -0.80 9.18
N MET A 65 -3.76 -1.27 8.65
CA MET A 65 -3.87 -2.63 8.11
C MET A 65 -2.89 -2.86 6.96
N VAL A 66 -2.70 -1.89 6.06
CA VAL A 66 -1.71 -1.97 4.98
C VAL A 66 -0.29 -2.01 5.53
N VAL A 67 0.04 -1.13 6.47
CA VAL A 67 1.42 -0.96 6.95
C VAL A 67 1.81 -2.04 7.95
N TYR A 68 0.96 -2.34 8.90
CA TYR A 68 1.26 -3.19 10.06
C TYR A 68 0.58 -4.56 10.02
N GLY A 69 -0.40 -4.76 9.11
CA GLY A 69 -1.24 -5.96 9.08
C GLY A 69 -2.29 -6.00 10.21
N ASP A 70 -2.40 -4.92 10.96
CA ASP A 70 -3.37 -4.75 12.04
C ASP A 70 -4.00 -3.36 11.96
N ALA A 71 -5.31 -3.27 12.10
CA ALA A 71 -6.05 -2.00 12.11
C ALA A 71 -5.76 -1.15 13.37
N ARG A 72 -5.30 -1.79 14.45
CA ARG A 72 -4.94 -1.17 15.75
C ARG A 72 -3.60 -1.71 16.23
N PRO A 73 -2.50 -1.33 15.57
CA PRO A 73 -1.18 -1.86 15.92
C PRO A 73 -0.83 -1.50 17.36
N GLY A 74 -0.26 -2.47 18.07
CA GLY A 74 0.29 -2.27 19.40
C GLY A 74 1.54 -1.40 19.40
N VAL A 75 1.93 -0.91 20.57
CA VAL A 75 3.18 -0.14 20.72
C VAL A 75 4.37 -1.03 20.35
N GLY A 76 5.20 -0.57 19.40
CA GLY A 76 6.37 -1.32 18.94
C GLY A 76 6.13 -2.24 17.74
N THR A 77 4.91 -2.30 17.19
CA THR A 77 4.66 -3.06 15.95
C THR A 77 5.39 -2.40 14.78
N GLY A 78 6.32 -3.14 14.17
CA GLY A 78 7.04 -2.70 12.97
C GLY A 78 6.19 -2.85 11.69
N PRO A 79 6.51 -2.11 10.62
CA PRO A 79 5.82 -2.23 9.35
C PRO A 79 6.10 -3.59 8.68
N GLN A 80 5.11 -4.16 7.98
CA GLN A 80 5.24 -5.42 7.23
C GLN A 80 6.22 -5.30 6.05
N VAL A 81 6.25 -4.12 5.44
CA VAL A 81 7.22 -3.79 4.39
C VAL A 81 8.16 -2.73 4.93
N ALA A 82 9.46 -2.97 4.79
CA ALA A 82 10.51 -2.07 5.32
C ALA A 82 10.27 -0.62 4.85
N ASN A 83 10.36 0.34 5.76
CA ASN A 83 10.19 1.77 5.50
C ASN A 83 8.82 2.22 4.95
N LEU A 84 7.81 1.35 4.90
CA LEU A 84 6.46 1.75 4.54
C LEU A 84 5.81 2.50 5.71
N LYS A 85 5.24 3.67 5.41
CA LYS A 85 4.59 4.54 6.40
C LYS A 85 3.10 4.72 6.08
N PRO A 86 2.23 4.94 7.09
CA PRO A 86 0.81 5.17 6.88
C PRO A 86 0.48 6.36 5.95
N GLU A 87 1.34 7.39 5.94
CA GLU A 87 1.18 8.59 5.10
C GLU A 87 1.37 8.28 3.61
N GLN A 88 2.04 7.17 3.29
CA GLN A 88 2.26 6.70 1.93
C GLN A 88 1.10 5.86 1.40
N VAL A 89 0.08 5.59 2.22
CA VAL A 89 -1.11 4.83 1.84
C VAL A 89 -2.27 5.79 1.62
N GLN A 90 -2.70 5.91 0.39
CA GLN A 90 -3.87 6.68 0.00
C GLN A 90 -5.09 5.76 -0.06
N VAL A 91 -6.20 6.20 0.55
CA VAL A 91 -7.46 5.45 0.60
C VAL A 91 -8.58 6.36 0.11
N ASP A 92 -9.21 5.98 -0.99
CA ASP A 92 -10.28 6.72 -1.62
C ASP A 92 -11.51 5.83 -1.81
N TRP A 93 -12.68 6.42 -1.58
CA TRP A 93 -13.96 5.75 -1.77
C TRP A 93 -14.60 6.26 -3.06
N ALA A 94 -14.93 5.34 -3.97
CA ALA A 94 -15.81 5.64 -5.07
C ALA A 94 -17.25 5.62 -4.57
N MET A 95 -18.01 6.69 -4.86
CA MET A 95 -19.41 6.81 -4.47
C MET A 95 -20.30 6.56 -5.68
N ASP A 96 -21.46 5.97 -5.46
CA ASP A 96 -22.52 5.86 -6.46
C ASP A 96 -23.33 7.15 -6.58
N GLU A 97 -24.30 7.20 -7.51
CA GLU A 97 -25.18 8.35 -7.71
C GLU A 97 -26.04 8.69 -6.48
N SER A 98 -26.23 7.74 -5.56
CA SER A 98 -26.95 7.92 -4.30
C SER A 98 -26.05 8.33 -3.13
N GLY A 99 -24.76 8.58 -3.37
CA GLY A 99 -23.81 8.95 -2.34
C GLY A 99 -23.38 7.80 -1.42
N LYS A 100 -23.62 6.54 -1.84
CA LYS A 100 -23.16 5.35 -1.11
C LYS A 100 -21.83 4.88 -1.68
N PRO A 101 -20.94 4.32 -0.86
CA PRO A 101 -19.69 3.77 -1.36
C PRO A 101 -19.96 2.54 -2.25
N SER A 102 -19.48 2.59 -3.48
CA SER A 102 -19.56 1.50 -4.46
C SER A 102 -18.28 0.68 -4.50
N ALA A 103 -17.14 1.35 -4.35
CA ALA A 103 -15.82 0.71 -4.32
C ALA A 103 -14.87 1.45 -3.39
N VAL A 104 -13.79 0.79 -3.01
CA VAL A 104 -12.68 1.37 -2.28
C VAL A 104 -11.40 1.16 -3.08
N ASN A 105 -10.66 2.24 -3.26
CA ASN A 105 -9.35 2.25 -3.90
C ASN A 105 -8.26 2.46 -2.84
N VAL A 106 -7.27 1.57 -2.80
CA VAL A 106 -6.12 1.69 -1.91
C VAL A 106 -4.86 1.70 -2.75
N THR A 107 -4.05 2.72 -2.58
CA THR A 107 -2.88 3.00 -3.43
C THR A 107 -1.68 3.37 -2.57
N ILE A 108 -0.47 2.98 -3.02
CA ILE A 108 0.79 3.43 -2.42
C ILE A 108 1.34 4.62 -3.21
N VAL A 109 1.72 5.67 -2.48
CA VAL A 109 2.25 6.91 -3.05
C VAL A 109 3.60 7.25 -2.41
N GLY A 110 4.60 7.53 -3.25
CA GLY A 110 5.88 8.05 -2.78
C GLY A 110 6.76 7.06 -2.03
N TYR A 111 6.49 5.75 -2.14
CA TYR A 111 7.37 4.73 -1.58
C TYR A 111 8.63 4.58 -2.45
N THR A 112 9.79 4.49 -1.81
CA THR A 112 11.09 4.35 -2.49
C THR A 112 11.81 3.11 -2.00
N VAL A 113 12.43 2.41 -2.94
CA VAL A 113 13.37 1.31 -2.67
C VAL A 113 14.76 1.82 -2.99
N ASP A 114 15.64 1.76 -1.99
CA ASP A 114 17.06 2.02 -2.21
C ASP A 114 17.64 0.83 -2.97
N ALA A 115 18.12 1.12 -4.14
CA ALA A 115 18.69 0.16 -5.06
C ALA A 115 20.18 0.48 -5.23
N ALA A 116 21.05 -0.53 -5.40
CA ALA A 116 22.50 -0.34 -5.51
C ALA A 116 22.90 0.64 -6.64
N PHE A 117 22.08 0.77 -7.67
CA PHE A 117 22.31 1.67 -8.81
C PHE A 117 21.36 2.88 -8.86
N GLY A 118 20.66 3.18 -7.75
CA GLY A 118 19.76 4.33 -7.64
C GLY A 118 18.49 4.01 -6.86
N MET A 119 17.69 5.05 -6.60
CA MET A 119 16.39 4.92 -5.94
C MET A 119 15.29 4.63 -6.95
N ILE A 120 14.52 3.59 -6.72
CA ILE A 120 13.29 3.30 -7.49
C ILE A 120 12.10 3.81 -6.69
N ARG A 121 11.37 4.76 -7.26
CA ARG A 121 10.18 5.34 -6.65
C ARG A 121 8.91 4.71 -7.22
N PHE A 122 8.07 4.21 -6.33
CA PHE A 122 6.72 3.79 -6.66
C PHE A 122 5.74 4.95 -6.39
N SER A 123 5.05 5.40 -7.42
CA SER A 123 4.06 6.47 -7.31
C SER A 123 2.76 6.02 -7.98
N GLY A 124 1.68 5.89 -7.19
CA GLY A 124 0.39 5.40 -7.67
C GLY A 124 0.34 3.88 -7.93
N LYS A 125 1.37 3.14 -7.57
CA LYS A 125 1.44 1.66 -7.70
C LYS A 125 2.17 1.07 -6.50
N PRO A 126 1.76 -0.14 -6.01
CA PRO A 126 0.56 -0.86 -6.42
C PRO A 126 -0.72 -0.14 -6.00
N ALA A 127 -1.79 -0.35 -6.77
CA ALA A 127 -3.13 0.11 -6.49
C ALA A 127 -4.10 -1.05 -6.63
N VAL A 128 -5.08 -1.14 -5.74
CA VAL A 128 -6.17 -2.12 -5.82
C VAL A 128 -7.50 -1.43 -5.63
N GLU A 129 -8.49 -1.92 -6.36
CA GLU A 129 -9.88 -1.51 -6.22
C GLU A 129 -10.71 -2.73 -5.84
N TYR A 130 -11.50 -2.60 -4.79
CA TYR A 130 -12.44 -3.64 -4.35
C TYR A 130 -13.85 -3.09 -4.32
N PRO A 131 -14.85 -3.86 -4.80
CA PRO A 131 -16.24 -3.49 -4.62
C PRO A 131 -16.57 -3.43 -3.13
N PHE A 132 -17.33 -2.42 -2.73
CA PHE A 132 -17.75 -2.26 -1.34
C PHE A 132 -18.90 -3.24 -1.03
N VAL A 133 -18.68 -4.12 -0.07
CA VAL A 133 -19.67 -5.12 0.40
C VAL A 133 -19.99 -4.92 1.89
N GLY A 134 -19.47 -3.87 2.50
CA GLY A 134 -19.69 -3.52 3.89
C GLY A 134 -21.08 -2.90 4.15
N ARG A 135 -21.31 -2.48 5.39
CA ARG A 135 -22.52 -1.76 5.76
C ARG A 135 -22.33 -0.26 5.54
N TYR A 136 -23.32 0.35 4.90
CA TYR A 136 -23.44 1.80 4.84
C TYR A 136 -24.31 2.30 6.00
N ALA A 137 -23.75 3.19 6.82
CA ALA A 137 -24.48 3.92 7.85
C ALA A 137 -24.58 5.39 7.41
N PRO A 138 -25.76 5.88 7.00
CA PRO A 138 -25.92 7.28 6.63
C PRO A 138 -25.69 8.20 7.84
N ALA A 139 -25.41 9.46 7.56
CA ALA A 139 -25.45 10.49 8.60
C ALA A 139 -26.87 10.51 9.21
N GLU A 140 -26.96 10.47 10.54
CA GLU A 140 -28.25 10.66 11.20
C GLU A 140 -28.72 12.06 10.85
N THR A 141 -29.87 12.13 10.16
CA THR A 141 -30.57 13.40 9.95
C THR A 141 -31.11 13.79 11.33
N GLU A 142 -30.51 14.79 11.98
CA GLU A 142 -31.11 15.41 13.16
C GLU A 142 -32.54 15.86 12.77
N GLN A 143 -33.54 15.23 13.40
CA GLN A 143 -34.92 15.70 13.38
C GLN A 143 -35.11 16.73 14.47
#